data_9e7083b51651c528951028918ee53674
#
_entry.id   9e7083b51651c528951028918ee53674
#
_cell.length_a   1.000
_cell.length_b   1.000
_cell.length_c   1.000
_cell.angle_alpha   90.00
_cell.angle_beta   90.00
_cell.angle_gamma   90.00
#
_symmetry.space_group_name_H-M   'P 1'
#
loop_
_entity.id
_entity.type
_entity.pdbx_description
1 polymer ?
#
loop_
_entity_poly.entity_id
_entity_poly.type
_entity_poly.pdbx_seq_one_letter_code
_entity_poly.pdbx_strand_id
1 'polypeptide(L)'
;MSNEIVVVDNSLVTSAYHLTLNEQRLILCALKKIEPMVEMGENQVFYISRDDFIELGVNPDIVSQEIRQATRDLMKKSVTVKTPLGTLEMPWLSEVLRFDKNAEQKLRELYPNPDDYDDYIRALRLHNLIDSFTHRADENIVARVVFHQKILPLLSNLKKNFTQFSIQDVAEFKSTYAHRIYQLMMQYKSTGYVKITIDDLKFMLMLGLKYALFADFKKRVLDVAIDEINGKSPYNVQYELIKKGRKFVAIELKFAPKVKEKPLSEPTRDQKTIDIFDNLTDQEHDIIAQKNVYADSIGATAEHRQNLIKQALQQHQDAIQAEQEAKERKKAERQAQKEHEKQQLELARQQYEQILASDTLINAYIANNINPQKMRASLQKMRYEQGDFRGVFELEKNKFEKLSYLKSLNLKFLDKINS
;
A
#
# COMPACT_ATOMS: atom_id res chain seq x y z
N MET A 1 -14.52 10.88 19.76
CA MET A 1 -14.50 10.98 18.28
C MET A 1 -13.90 9.67 17.77
N SER A 2 -14.62 8.90 16.98
CA SER A 2 -14.09 7.63 16.44
C SER A 2 -12.92 7.94 15.53
N ASN A 3 -11.80 7.27 15.78
CA ASN A 3 -10.59 7.37 14.95
C ASN A 3 -10.89 6.66 13.62
N GLU A 4 -11.40 7.38 12.64
CA GLU A 4 -11.76 6.81 11.35
C GLU A 4 -10.51 6.53 10.53
N ILE A 5 -10.25 5.25 10.33
CA ILE A 5 -9.09 4.76 9.58
C ILE A 5 -9.48 4.59 8.12
N VAL A 6 -8.69 5.16 7.25
CA VAL A 6 -8.73 4.92 5.79
C VAL A 6 -7.67 3.91 5.42
N VAL A 7 -8.02 2.98 4.54
CA VAL A 7 -7.12 1.95 4.02
C VAL A 7 -7.12 2.01 2.49
N VAL A 8 -5.94 1.99 1.89
CA VAL A 8 -5.75 2.01 0.42
C VAL A 8 -4.62 1.09 0.01
N ASP A 9 -4.69 0.55 -1.20
CA ASP A 9 -3.59 -0.27 -1.75
C ASP A 9 -2.31 0.54 -1.93
N ASN A 10 -1.16 -0.08 -1.71
CA ASN A 10 0.14 0.56 -1.87
C ASN A 10 0.40 1.01 -3.31
N SER A 11 -0.18 0.32 -4.31
CA SER A 11 -0.06 0.74 -5.71
C SER A 11 -0.77 2.07 -5.97
N LEU A 12 -1.87 2.35 -5.24
CA LEU A 12 -2.54 3.66 -5.31
C LEU A 12 -1.69 4.74 -4.67
N VAL A 13 -1.04 4.46 -3.54
CA VAL A 13 -0.14 5.42 -2.87
C VAL A 13 0.99 5.86 -3.80
N THR A 14 1.58 4.93 -4.54
CA THR A 14 2.72 5.21 -5.45
C THR A 14 2.31 5.62 -6.87
N SER A 15 1.02 5.56 -7.21
CA SER A 15 0.50 5.95 -8.53
C SER A 15 0.54 7.47 -8.74
N ALA A 16 0.52 7.90 -10.00
CA ALA A 16 0.48 9.32 -10.35
C ALA A 16 -0.96 9.81 -10.46
N TYR A 17 -1.30 10.78 -9.65
CA TYR A 17 -2.52 11.57 -9.77
C TYR A 17 -2.37 12.92 -9.06
N HIS A 18 -3.12 13.90 -9.55
CA HIS A 18 -3.18 15.23 -8.94
C HIS A 18 -4.63 15.60 -8.67
N LEU A 19 -4.95 15.69 -7.39
CA LEU A 19 -6.28 16.06 -6.89
C LEU A 19 -6.19 17.38 -6.15
N THR A 20 -7.20 18.22 -6.32
CA THR A 20 -7.40 19.38 -5.45
C THR A 20 -7.77 18.91 -4.04
N LEU A 21 -7.72 19.82 -3.08
CA LEU A 21 -8.05 19.50 -1.69
C LEU A 21 -9.48 18.92 -1.56
N ASN A 22 -10.45 19.52 -2.24
CA ASN A 22 -11.84 19.05 -2.16
C ASN A 22 -12.10 17.73 -2.90
N GLU A 23 -11.35 17.44 -3.95
CA GLU A 23 -11.37 16.10 -4.59
C GLU A 23 -10.75 15.04 -3.68
N GLN A 24 -9.68 15.36 -2.95
CA GLN A 24 -9.10 14.46 -1.95
C GLN A 24 -10.10 14.19 -0.81
N ARG A 25 -10.76 15.25 -0.32
CA ARG A 25 -11.83 15.12 0.69
C ARG A 25 -12.96 14.23 0.19
N LEU A 26 -13.38 14.39 -1.06
CA LEU A 26 -14.41 13.53 -1.66
C LEU A 26 -14.02 12.05 -1.63
N ILE A 27 -12.80 11.73 -2.01
CA ILE A 27 -12.30 10.36 -1.95
C ILE A 27 -12.23 9.87 -0.51
N LEU A 28 -11.75 10.68 0.45
CA LEU A 28 -11.70 10.31 1.86
C LEU A 28 -13.10 10.03 2.42
N CYS A 29 -14.11 10.84 2.08
CA CYS A 29 -15.51 10.63 2.47
C CYS A 29 -16.06 9.28 1.94
N ALA A 30 -15.69 8.89 0.72
CA ALA A 30 -16.08 7.60 0.17
C ALA A 30 -15.30 6.45 0.84
N LEU A 31 -13.99 6.58 1.03
CA LEU A 31 -13.14 5.57 1.68
C LEU A 31 -13.57 5.28 3.12
N LYS A 32 -14.05 6.27 3.85
CA LYS A 32 -14.64 6.12 5.19
C LYS A 32 -15.80 5.11 5.22
N LYS A 33 -16.52 4.96 4.09
CA LYS A 33 -17.71 4.10 3.93
C LYS A 33 -17.38 2.72 3.36
N ILE A 34 -16.11 2.44 3.08
CA ILE A 34 -15.65 1.17 2.51
C ILE A 34 -15.16 0.25 3.63
N GLU A 35 -15.60 -1.01 3.59
CA GLU A 35 -15.00 -2.07 4.38
C GLU A 35 -13.76 -2.60 3.65
N PRO A 36 -12.53 -2.30 4.13
CA PRO A 36 -11.31 -2.54 3.34
C PRO A 36 -11.05 -4.01 3.00
N MET A 37 -11.54 -4.93 3.81
CA MET A 37 -11.30 -6.38 3.66
C MET A 37 -12.36 -7.08 2.81
N VAL A 38 -13.46 -6.40 2.49
CA VAL A 38 -14.58 -6.93 1.70
C VAL A 38 -14.44 -6.49 0.26
N GLU A 39 -14.72 -7.39 -0.67
CA GLU A 39 -14.76 -7.06 -2.09
C GLU A 39 -16.02 -6.24 -2.40
N MET A 40 -15.83 -5.11 -3.05
CA MET A 40 -16.95 -4.26 -3.50
C MET A 40 -17.51 -4.75 -4.83
N GLY A 41 -18.83 -4.66 -4.97
CA GLY A 41 -19.51 -4.87 -6.25
C GLY A 41 -19.16 -3.77 -7.27
N GLU A 42 -19.23 -4.11 -8.56
CA GLU A 42 -18.80 -3.23 -9.67
C GLU A 42 -19.53 -1.88 -9.71
N ASN A 43 -20.76 -1.81 -9.21
CA ASN A 43 -21.59 -0.60 -9.22
C ASN A 43 -21.88 -0.08 -7.80
N GLN A 44 -20.92 -0.24 -6.90
CA GLN A 44 -21.07 0.28 -5.53
C GLN A 44 -21.24 1.80 -5.54
N VAL A 45 -22.34 2.24 -4.93
CA VAL A 45 -22.75 3.63 -4.86
C VAL A 45 -22.28 4.26 -3.54
N PHE A 46 -21.73 5.48 -3.61
CA PHE A 46 -21.34 6.27 -2.45
C PHE A 46 -22.10 7.60 -2.45
N TYR A 47 -22.82 7.86 -1.37
CA TYR A 47 -23.50 9.12 -1.15
C TYR A 47 -22.59 10.08 -0.40
N ILE A 48 -22.41 11.27 -0.95
CA ILE A 48 -21.56 12.33 -0.39
C ILE A 48 -22.48 13.38 0.23
N SER A 49 -22.36 13.56 1.54
CA SER A 49 -23.16 14.49 2.32
C SER A 49 -22.41 15.80 2.62
N ARG A 50 -23.16 16.81 3.05
CA ARG A 50 -22.59 18.07 3.52
C ARG A 50 -21.75 17.85 4.79
N ASP A 51 -22.24 17.01 5.71
CA ASP A 51 -21.58 16.75 6.99
C ASP A 51 -20.23 16.07 6.79
N ASP A 52 -20.11 15.11 5.85
CA ASP A 52 -18.83 14.48 5.49
C ASP A 52 -17.75 15.54 5.15
N PHE A 53 -18.12 16.61 4.44
CA PHE A 53 -17.19 17.68 4.04
C PHE A 53 -16.95 18.71 5.15
N ILE A 54 -17.96 19.00 5.96
CA ILE A 54 -17.85 19.90 7.12
C ILE A 54 -16.88 19.31 8.15
N GLU A 55 -16.96 18.00 8.42
CA GLU A 55 -16.01 17.28 9.28
C GLU A 55 -14.55 17.40 8.79
N LEU A 56 -14.37 17.51 7.47
CA LEU A 56 -13.06 17.73 6.85
C LEU A 56 -12.67 19.20 6.71
N GLY A 57 -13.36 20.09 7.44
CA GLY A 57 -13.03 21.51 7.56
C GLY A 57 -13.49 22.39 6.39
N VAL A 58 -14.53 22.01 5.66
CA VAL A 58 -15.16 22.86 4.64
C VAL A 58 -16.20 23.76 5.29
N ASN A 59 -16.22 25.03 4.89
CA ASN A 59 -17.19 25.99 5.39
C ASN A 59 -18.63 25.55 5.02
N PRO A 60 -19.55 25.49 6.02
CA PRO A 60 -20.95 25.06 5.80
C PRO A 60 -21.71 25.87 4.75
N ASP A 61 -21.37 27.16 4.55
CA ASP A 61 -22.09 28.04 3.62
C ASP A 61 -21.86 27.68 2.16
N ILE A 62 -20.66 27.20 1.84
CA ILE A 62 -20.23 26.85 0.46
C ILE A 62 -20.11 25.36 0.20
N VAL A 63 -20.32 24.51 1.22
CA VAL A 63 -20.05 23.07 1.17
C VAL A 63 -20.74 22.37 -0.01
N SER A 64 -22.00 22.68 -0.29
CA SER A 64 -22.74 22.08 -1.42
C SER A 64 -22.15 22.46 -2.78
N GLN A 65 -21.64 23.69 -2.92
CA GLN A 65 -20.98 24.17 -4.13
C GLN A 65 -19.64 23.44 -4.30
N GLU A 66 -18.85 23.30 -3.23
CA GLU A 66 -17.56 22.62 -3.23
C GLU A 66 -17.70 21.13 -3.58
N ILE A 67 -18.70 20.42 -3.04
CA ILE A 67 -18.99 19.03 -3.41
C ILE A 67 -19.34 18.92 -4.89
N ARG A 68 -20.22 19.82 -5.40
CA ARG A 68 -20.60 19.82 -6.83
C ARG A 68 -19.42 20.08 -7.74
N GLN A 69 -18.54 21.00 -7.36
CA GLN A 69 -17.33 21.29 -8.13
C GLN A 69 -16.33 20.12 -8.07
N ALA A 70 -16.05 19.59 -6.86
CA ALA A 70 -15.15 18.46 -6.68
C ALA A 70 -15.60 17.22 -7.49
N THR A 71 -16.90 16.89 -7.47
CA THR A 71 -17.42 15.77 -8.27
C THR A 71 -17.34 16.02 -9.78
N ARG A 72 -17.49 17.28 -10.23
CA ARG A 72 -17.36 17.64 -11.65
C ARG A 72 -15.93 17.49 -12.15
N ASP A 73 -14.98 17.90 -11.33
CA ASP A 73 -13.58 17.92 -11.72
C ASP A 73 -12.97 16.53 -11.58
N LEU A 74 -13.32 15.75 -10.52
CA LEU A 74 -12.84 14.40 -10.33
C LEU A 74 -13.29 13.45 -11.44
N MET A 75 -14.49 13.67 -12.01
CA MET A 75 -15.00 12.90 -13.17
C MET A 75 -14.10 13.02 -14.42
N LYS A 76 -13.27 14.06 -14.49
CA LYS A 76 -12.35 14.32 -15.63
C LYS A 76 -10.92 13.88 -15.32
N LYS A 77 -10.66 13.32 -14.12
CA LYS A 77 -9.31 12.96 -13.67
C LYS A 77 -9.09 11.47 -13.68
N SER A 78 -7.83 11.11 -13.85
CA SER A 78 -7.37 9.73 -13.91
C SER A 78 -6.27 9.45 -12.89
N VAL A 79 -6.05 8.17 -12.67
CA VAL A 79 -4.91 7.60 -11.95
C VAL A 79 -4.01 6.92 -12.96
N THR A 80 -2.71 7.19 -12.90
CA THR A 80 -1.72 6.54 -13.76
C THR A 80 -0.83 5.62 -12.92
N VAL A 81 -0.82 4.34 -13.25
CA VAL A 81 -0.02 3.31 -12.58
C VAL A 81 1.09 2.84 -13.51
N LYS A 82 2.33 2.79 -13.01
CA LYS A 82 3.44 2.16 -13.74
C LYS A 82 3.28 0.64 -13.72
N THR A 83 3.33 0.01 -14.87
CA THR A 83 3.33 -1.45 -15.01
C THR A 83 4.58 -1.90 -15.77
N PRO A 84 4.97 -3.18 -15.69
CA PRO A 84 6.09 -3.71 -16.48
C PRO A 84 5.91 -3.58 -18.01
N LEU A 85 4.68 -3.42 -18.49
CA LEU A 85 4.34 -3.31 -19.90
C LEU A 85 4.17 -1.85 -20.37
N GLY A 86 4.12 -0.88 -19.44
CA GLY A 86 3.89 0.53 -19.72
C GLY A 86 3.09 1.22 -18.63
N THR A 87 2.48 2.35 -18.94
CA THR A 87 1.62 3.10 -18.02
C THR A 87 0.15 2.74 -18.26
N LEU A 88 -0.55 2.35 -17.19
CA LEU A 88 -2.00 2.15 -17.21
C LEU A 88 -2.66 3.41 -16.65
N GLU A 89 -3.54 4.01 -17.43
CA GLU A 89 -4.35 5.15 -17.02
C GLU A 89 -5.81 4.74 -16.89
N MET A 90 -6.47 5.14 -15.80
CA MET A 90 -7.86 4.81 -15.52
C MET A 90 -8.56 5.97 -14.82
N PRO A 91 -9.82 6.29 -15.15
CA PRO A 91 -10.56 7.37 -14.50
C PRO A 91 -10.90 6.99 -13.05
N TRP A 92 -11.06 8.01 -12.19
CA TRP A 92 -11.50 7.80 -10.81
C TRP A 92 -12.95 7.32 -10.73
N LEU A 93 -13.84 7.98 -11.45
CA LEU A 93 -15.28 7.76 -11.38
C LEU A 93 -15.82 7.28 -12.73
N SER A 94 -16.77 6.36 -12.69
CA SER A 94 -17.56 5.95 -13.84
C SER A 94 -18.86 6.76 -13.94
N GLU A 95 -19.42 7.21 -12.81
CA GLU A 95 -20.69 7.89 -12.77
C GLU A 95 -20.77 8.90 -11.63
N VAL A 96 -21.48 10.02 -11.85
CA VAL A 96 -21.81 11.02 -10.84
C VAL A 96 -23.22 11.53 -11.06
N LEU A 97 -24.08 11.41 -10.04
CA LEU A 97 -25.36 12.11 -9.97
C LEU A 97 -25.25 13.23 -8.91
N ARG A 98 -25.57 14.46 -9.32
CA ARG A 98 -25.64 15.63 -8.43
C ARG A 98 -27.08 15.98 -8.20
N PHE A 99 -27.54 15.88 -6.96
CA PHE A 99 -28.94 16.16 -6.63
C PHE A 99 -29.25 17.65 -6.71
N ASP A 100 -30.29 18.03 -7.44
CA ASP A 100 -30.81 19.38 -7.43
C ASP A 100 -31.67 19.61 -6.19
N LYS A 101 -31.65 20.87 -5.66
CA LYS A 101 -32.41 21.22 -4.45
C LYS A 101 -33.91 20.94 -4.59
N ASN A 102 -34.48 21.15 -5.75
CA ASN A 102 -35.92 21.04 -6.00
C ASN A 102 -36.25 20.12 -7.16
N ALA A 103 -35.47 19.00 -7.30
CA ALA A 103 -35.64 18.10 -8.45
C ALA A 103 -37.02 17.49 -8.49
N GLU A 104 -37.51 17.01 -7.36
CA GLU A 104 -38.84 16.38 -7.27
C GLU A 104 -39.98 17.38 -7.56
N GLN A 105 -39.90 18.59 -7.00
CA GLN A 105 -40.88 19.63 -7.27
C GLN A 105 -40.90 20.01 -8.75
N LYS A 106 -39.74 20.22 -9.37
CA LYS A 106 -39.62 20.53 -10.80
C LYS A 106 -40.17 19.41 -11.68
N LEU A 107 -39.92 18.16 -11.31
CA LEU A 107 -40.45 17.01 -12.03
C LEU A 107 -41.97 16.92 -11.91
N ARG A 108 -42.55 17.17 -10.73
CA ARG A 108 -43.99 17.19 -10.55
C ARG A 108 -44.65 18.37 -11.29
N GLU A 109 -43.95 19.49 -11.44
CA GLU A 109 -44.41 20.61 -12.28
C GLU A 109 -44.40 20.26 -13.78
N LEU A 110 -43.41 19.48 -14.23
CA LEU A 110 -43.29 18.98 -15.62
C LEU A 110 -44.30 17.85 -15.92
N TYR A 111 -44.54 16.99 -14.95
CA TYR A 111 -45.45 15.85 -15.01
C TYR A 111 -46.54 15.96 -13.93
N PRO A 112 -47.53 16.86 -14.13
CA PRO A 112 -48.58 17.11 -13.12
C PRO A 112 -49.52 15.93 -12.91
N ASN A 113 -49.63 15.03 -13.90
CA ASN A 113 -50.39 13.83 -13.78
C ASN A 113 -49.51 12.75 -13.06
N PRO A 114 -49.96 12.14 -11.92
CA PRO A 114 -49.21 11.16 -11.20
C PRO A 114 -48.82 9.93 -12.04
N ASP A 115 -49.65 9.48 -12.95
CA ASP A 115 -49.37 8.33 -13.81
C ASP A 115 -48.21 8.60 -14.76
N ASP A 116 -48.20 9.77 -15.39
CA ASP A 116 -47.10 10.20 -16.30
C ASP A 116 -45.79 10.37 -15.54
N TYR A 117 -45.85 10.87 -14.30
CA TYR A 117 -44.70 10.96 -13.41
C TYR A 117 -44.13 9.58 -13.08
N ASP A 118 -44.98 8.65 -12.66
CA ASP A 118 -44.56 7.29 -12.29
C ASP A 118 -44.02 6.51 -13.49
N ASP A 119 -44.61 6.67 -14.67
CA ASP A 119 -44.14 6.07 -15.91
C ASP A 119 -42.76 6.62 -16.33
N TYR A 120 -42.54 7.93 -16.18
CA TYR A 120 -41.23 8.54 -16.43
C TYR A 120 -40.17 8.01 -15.46
N ILE A 121 -40.48 7.92 -14.17
CA ILE A 121 -39.56 7.35 -13.16
C ILE A 121 -39.28 5.87 -13.43
N ARG A 122 -40.30 5.11 -13.83
CA ARG A 122 -40.16 3.70 -14.21
C ARG A 122 -39.24 3.53 -15.43
N ALA A 123 -39.39 4.39 -16.45
CA ALA A 123 -38.54 4.40 -17.62
C ALA A 123 -37.07 4.71 -17.28
N LEU A 124 -36.81 5.69 -16.43
CA LEU A 124 -35.44 6.00 -15.96
C LEU A 124 -34.80 4.83 -15.23
N ARG A 125 -35.55 4.09 -14.40
CA ARG A 125 -35.08 2.89 -13.71
C ARG A 125 -34.81 1.73 -14.69
N LEU A 126 -35.71 1.51 -15.64
CA LEU A 126 -35.59 0.46 -16.66
C LEU A 126 -34.32 0.63 -17.50
N HIS A 127 -33.94 1.87 -17.79
CA HIS A 127 -32.72 2.21 -18.53
C HIS A 127 -31.48 2.36 -17.64
N ASN A 128 -31.55 1.97 -16.36
CA ASN A 128 -30.47 2.12 -15.38
C ASN A 128 -29.89 3.54 -15.28
N LEU A 129 -30.67 4.55 -15.66
CA LEU A 129 -30.27 5.95 -15.54
C LEU A 129 -30.34 6.45 -14.11
N ILE A 130 -31.16 5.80 -13.29
CA ILE A 130 -31.28 6.01 -11.83
C ILE A 130 -31.54 4.66 -11.14
N ASP A 131 -30.89 4.42 -9.98
CA ASP A 131 -31.11 3.20 -9.19
C ASP A 131 -32.32 3.34 -8.28
N SER A 132 -32.44 4.47 -7.59
CA SER A 132 -33.58 4.88 -6.82
C SER A 132 -33.71 6.40 -6.90
N PHE A 133 -34.65 6.84 -7.65
CA PHE A 133 -34.99 8.27 -7.70
C PHE A 133 -35.76 8.69 -6.45
N THR A 134 -36.31 7.70 -5.79
CA THR A 134 -37.13 7.89 -4.62
C THR A 134 -36.28 8.43 -3.51
N HIS A 135 -36.31 9.56 -3.28
CA HIS A 135 -35.89 10.20 -2.05
C HIS A 135 -34.38 10.32 -1.98
N ARG A 136 -33.89 11.46 -2.32
CA ARG A 136 -32.92 12.13 -1.53
C ARG A 136 -33.31 11.85 -0.07
N ALA A 137 -32.88 10.71 0.45
CA ALA A 137 -33.26 10.21 1.76
C ALA A 137 -32.89 11.22 2.86
N ASP A 138 -32.02 12.16 2.53
CA ASP A 138 -31.57 13.25 3.37
C ASP A 138 -31.21 14.45 2.50
N GLU A 139 -31.72 15.63 2.79
CA GLU A 139 -31.34 16.90 2.14
C GLU A 139 -29.86 17.24 2.30
N ASN A 140 -29.18 16.59 3.23
CA ASN A 140 -27.76 16.66 3.48
C ASN A 140 -26.92 16.02 2.36
N ILE A 141 -27.46 15.04 1.63
CA ILE A 141 -26.79 14.38 0.52
C ILE A 141 -26.78 15.32 -0.71
N VAL A 142 -25.60 15.62 -1.23
CA VAL A 142 -25.40 16.53 -2.37
C VAL A 142 -25.12 15.77 -3.66
N ALA A 143 -24.40 14.65 -3.57
CA ALA A 143 -24.03 13.87 -4.74
C ALA A 143 -23.98 12.37 -4.44
N ARG A 144 -24.15 11.57 -5.50
CA ARG A 144 -23.91 10.15 -5.57
C ARG A 144 -22.74 9.91 -6.54
N VAL A 145 -21.78 9.08 -6.17
CA VAL A 145 -20.64 8.74 -7.01
C VAL A 145 -20.47 7.23 -7.11
N VAL A 146 -19.99 6.77 -8.27
CA VAL A 146 -19.60 5.37 -8.52
C VAL A 146 -18.15 5.39 -8.99
N PHE A 147 -17.28 4.65 -8.30
CA PHE A 147 -15.90 4.51 -8.73
C PHE A 147 -15.79 3.63 -9.98
N HIS A 148 -14.79 3.92 -10.80
CA HIS A 148 -14.50 3.08 -11.94
C HIS A 148 -14.05 1.67 -11.48
N GLN A 149 -14.57 0.62 -12.12
CA GLN A 149 -14.34 -0.77 -11.70
C GLN A 149 -12.86 -1.14 -11.49
N LYS A 150 -11.93 -0.58 -12.28
CA LYS A 150 -10.49 -0.83 -12.14
C LYS A 150 -9.86 -0.12 -10.93
N ILE A 151 -10.54 0.85 -10.32
CA ILE A 151 -10.10 1.51 -9.10
C ILE A 151 -10.52 0.70 -7.86
N LEU A 152 -11.65 -0.01 -7.92
CA LEU A 152 -12.21 -0.74 -6.78
C LEU A 152 -11.23 -1.71 -6.11
N PRO A 153 -10.42 -2.52 -6.84
CA PRO A 153 -9.42 -3.38 -6.21
C PRO A 153 -8.32 -2.66 -5.45
N LEU A 154 -8.12 -1.35 -5.72
CA LEU A 154 -7.16 -0.50 -5.01
C LEU A 154 -7.74 0.12 -3.73
N LEU A 155 -9.06 0.00 -3.53
CA LEU A 155 -9.81 0.56 -2.40
C LEU A 155 -10.45 -0.51 -1.50
N SER A 156 -10.58 -1.76 -1.96
CA SER A 156 -11.29 -2.84 -1.27
C SER A 156 -10.59 -4.19 -1.46
N ASN A 157 -10.98 -5.21 -0.68
CA ASN A 157 -10.37 -6.55 -0.68
C ASN A 157 -8.86 -6.52 -0.36
N LEU A 158 -8.46 -5.58 0.49
CA LEU A 158 -7.06 -5.25 0.80
C LEU A 158 -6.50 -6.19 1.88
N LYS A 159 -6.11 -7.40 1.50
CA LYS A 159 -5.56 -8.42 2.42
C LYS A 159 -4.07 -8.27 2.68
N LYS A 160 -3.33 -7.64 1.76
CA LYS A 160 -1.86 -7.43 1.81
C LYS A 160 -1.49 -6.15 1.06
N ASN A 161 -0.31 -5.60 1.37
CA ASN A 161 0.26 -4.46 0.65
C ASN A 161 -0.64 -3.21 0.67
N PHE A 162 -1.19 -2.88 1.81
CA PHE A 162 -2.03 -1.70 2.00
C PHE A 162 -1.38 -0.68 2.95
N THR A 163 -1.83 0.55 2.83
CA THR A 163 -1.48 1.68 3.69
C THR A 163 -2.71 2.11 4.45
N GLN A 164 -2.57 2.34 5.75
CA GLN A 164 -3.64 2.84 6.61
C GLN A 164 -3.22 4.10 7.37
N PHE A 165 -4.14 5.04 7.51
CA PHE A 165 -3.95 6.28 8.27
C PHE A 165 -5.28 6.83 8.77
N SER A 166 -5.25 7.68 9.81
CA SER A 166 -6.45 8.36 10.29
C SER A 166 -6.83 9.52 9.36
N ILE A 167 -8.12 9.67 9.08
CA ILE A 167 -8.64 10.85 8.35
C ILE A 167 -8.28 12.14 9.08
N GLN A 168 -8.32 12.13 10.39
CA GLN A 168 -8.00 13.30 11.22
C GLN A 168 -6.56 13.78 11.03
N ASP A 169 -5.62 12.88 10.76
CA ASP A 169 -4.22 13.24 10.54
C ASP A 169 -4.03 14.15 9.32
N VAL A 170 -4.92 14.06 8.35
CA VAL A 170 -4.83 14.78 7.06
C VAL A 170 -5.93 15.82 6.87
N ALA A 171 -6.95 15.86 7.72
CA ALA A 171 -8.12 16.75 7.59
C ALA A 171 -7.75 18.23 7.53
N GLU A 172 -6.74 18.64 8.30
CA GLU A 172 -6.28 20.03 8.37
C GLU A 172 -5.27 20.42 7.27
N PHE A 173 -4.81 19.46 6.44
CA PHE A 173 -3.85 19.76 5.37
C PHE A 173 -4.49 20.67 4.31
N LYS A 174 -3.75 21.69 3.91
CA LYS A 174 -4.10 22.61 2.82
C LYS A 174 -3.30 22.31 1.54
N SER A 175 -2.12 21.68 1.69
CA SER A 175 -1.27 21.26 0.58
C SER A 175 -1.66 19.89 0.06
N THR A 176 -1.98 19.80 -1.21
CA THR A 176 -2.21 18.51 -1.90
C THR A 176 -0.96 17.64 -1.88
N TYR A 177 0.23 18.25 -1.85
CA TYR A 177 1.51 17.54 -1.76
C TYR A 177 1.73 16.94 -0.37
N ALA A 178 1.30 17.65 0.69
CA ALA A 178 1.37 17.13 2.06
C ALA A 178 0.54 15.85 2.21
N HIS A 179 -0.68 15.80 1.67
CA HIS A 179 -1.50 14.59 1.65
C HIS A 179 -0.77 13.41 0.99
N ARG A 180 -0.19 13.63 -0.17
CA ARG A 180 0.47 12.57 -0.95
C ARG A 180 1.76 12.06 -0.27
N ILE A 181 2.56 12.97 0.25
CA ILE A 181 3.79 12.62 0.98
C ILE A 181 3.44 11.93 2.30
N TYR A 182 2.38 12.36 2.99
CA TYR A 182 1.91 11.70 4.20
C TYR A 182 1.45 10.26 3.93
N GLN A 183 0.68 10.01 2.87
CA GLN A 183 0.29 8.67 2.46
C GLN A 183 1.53 7.78 2.18
N LEU A 184 2.52 8.32 1.47
CA LEU A 184 3.78 7.61 1.23
C LEU A 184 4.52 7.29 2.54
N MET A 185 4.57 8.23 3.50
CA MET A 185 5.15 7.97 4.83
C MET A 185 4.41 6.85 5.55
N MET A 186 3.08 6.86 5.53
CA MET A 186 2.26 5.85 6.21
C MET A 186 2.42 4.45 5.61
N GLN A 187 2.75 4.32 4.34
CA GLN A 187 3.14 3.03 3.72
C GLN A 187 4.37 2.42 4.41
N TYR A 188 5.26 3.24 4.93
CA TYR A 188 6.49 2.84 5.63
C TYR A 188 6.43 3.11 7.13
N LYS A 189 5.22 3.20 7.70
CA LYS A 189 5.00 3.51 9.12
C LYS A 189 5.78 2.60 10.07
N SER A 190 5.90 1.31 9.74
CA SER A 190 6.61 0.33 10.57
C SER A 190 8.12 0.54 10.64
N THR A 191 8.71 1.16 9.63
CA THR A 191 10.16 1.42 9.56
C THR A 191 10.53 2.85 9.95
N GLY A 192 9.56 3.79 9.91
CA GLY A 192 9.81 5.22 10.10
C GLY A 192 10.74 5.84 9.05
N TYR A 193 10.93 5.15 7.93
CA TYR A 193 11.91 5.52 6.90
C TYR A 193 11.43 5.17 5.51
N VAL A 194 11.57 6.11 4.58
CA VAL A 194 11.36 5.87 3.14
C VAL A 194 12.41 6.60 2.31
N LYS A 195 12.90 5.91 1.29
CA LYS A 195 13.78 6.45 0.26
C LYS A 195 13.10 6.39 -1.08
N ILE A 196 12.97 7.54 -1.74
CA ILE A 196 12.34 7.66 -3.05
C ILE A 196 13.21 8.46 -4.00
N THR A 197 13.26 8.08 -5.28
CA THR A 197 13.95 8.91 -6.28
C THR A 197 13.17 10.19 -6.54
N ILE A 198 13.87 11.27 -6.94
CA ILE A 198 13.20 12.54 -7.27
C ILE A 198 12.25 12.35 -8.45
N ASP A 199 12.61 11.52 -9.41
CA ASP A 199 11.78 11.24 -10.60
C ASP A 199 10.51 10.47 -10.23
N ASP A 200 10.59 9.48 -9.34
CA ASP A 200 9.40 8.75 -8.86
C ASP A 200 8.51 9.62 -7.99
N LEU A 201 9.08 10.48 -7.14
CA LEU A 201 8.29 11.43 -6.37
C LEU A 201 7.60 12.46 -7.27
N LYS A 202 8.30 13.01 -8.27
CA LYS A 202 7.68 13.90 -9.27
C LYS A 202 6.60 13.19 -10.08
N PHE A 203 6.81 11.93 -10.45
CA PHE A 203 5.79 11.10 -11.10
C PHE A 203 4.57 10.94 -10.19
N MET A 204 4.75 10.49 -8.95
CA MET A 204 3.68 10.29 -7.97
C MET A 204 2.85 11.56 -7.74
N LEU A 205 3.51 12.73 -7.70
CA LEU A 205 2.87 14.04 -7.52
C LEU A 205 2.35 14.63 -8.84
N MET A 206 2.48 13.92 -9.96
CA MET A 206 2.05 14.34 -11.31
C MET A 206 2.58 15.71 -11.72
N LEU A 207 3.86 15.98 -11.39
CA LEU A 207 4.47 17.29 -11.64
C LEU A 207 4.92 17.46 -13.10
N GLY A 208 5.20 16.38 -13.83
CA GLY A 208 5.70 16.45 -15.20
C GLY A 208 6.95 17.31 -15.30
N LEU A 209 6.91 18.34 -16.16
CA LEU A 209 7.98 19.31 -16.35
C LEU A 209 7.93 20.50 -15.36
N LYS A 210 6.94 20.53 -14.46
CA LYS A 210 6.86 21.58 -13.43
C LYS A 210 8.08 21.50 -12.52
N TYR A 211 8.53 22.64 -12.06
CA TYR A 211 9.69 22.77 -11.17
C TYR A 211 10.96 22.15 -11.79
N ALA A 212 11.33 22.62 -12.99
CA ALA A 212 12.55 22.18 -13.69
C ALA A 212 13.79 22.39 -12.81
N LEU A 213 13.87 23.52 -12.09
CA LEU A 213 14.91 23.78 -11.11
C LEU A 213 14.58 23.03 -9.80
N PHE A 214 15.55 22.27 -9.30
CA PHE A 214 15.41 21.55 -8.05
C PHE A 214 15.14 22.48 -6.85
N ALA A 215 15.69 23.68 -6.86
CA ALA A 215 15.44 24.67 -5.81
C ALA A 215 13.95 25.05 -5.70
N ASP A 216 13.24 25.20 -6.83
CA ASP A 216 11.81 25.48 -6.84
C ASP A 216 11.00 24.27 -6.37
N PHE A 217 11.36 23.07 -6.80
CA PHE A 217 10.77 21.82 -6.33
C PHE A 217 10.91 21.69 -4.80
N LYS A 218 12.11 21.91 -4.29
CA LYS A 218 12.39 21.89 -2.86
C LYS A 218 11.50 22.90 -2.12
N LYS A 219 11.56 24.17 -2.49
CA LYS A 219 10.90 25.27 -1.79
C LYS A 219 9.37 25.22 -1.87
N ARG A 220 8.80 24.83 -3.03
CA ARG A 220 7.34 24.91 -3.30
C ARG A 220 6.61 23.60 -3.08
N VAL A 221 7.31 22.48 -3.03
CA VAL A 221 6.70 21.15 -2.87
C VAL A 221 7.17 20.50 -1.57
N LEU A 222 8.47 20.27 -1.42
CA LEU A 222 9.00 19.51 -0.28
C LEU A 222 8.88 20.29 1.02
N ASP A 223 9.45 21.49 1.08
CA ASP A 223 9.48 22.29 2.33
C ASP A 223 8.03 22.56 2.80
N VAL A 224 7.14 22.99 1.89
CA VAL A 224 5.73 23.24 2.20
C VAL A 224 5.03 22.01 2.74
N ALA A 225 5.25 20.84 2.12
CA ALA A 225 4.62 19.60 2.55
C ALA A 225 5.15 19.11 3.89
N ILE A 226 6.46 19.17 4.10
CA ILE A 226 7.11 18.75 5.35
C ILE A 226 6.72 19.66 6.51
N ASP A 227 6.70 20.98 6.30
CA ASP A 227 6.29 21.95 7.32
C ASP A 227 4.83 21.72 7.72
N GLU A 228 3.96 21.44 6.75
CA GLU A 228 2.55 21.19 7.04
C GLU A 228 2.33 19.86 7.76
N ILE A 229 3.03 18.80 7.37
CA ILE A 229 3.00 17.50 8.07
C ILE A 229 3.50 17.68 9.50
N ASN A 230 4.64 18.36 9.69
CA ASN A 230 5.18 18.65 11.02
C ASN A 230 4.26 19.53 11.88
N GLY A 231 3.55 20.46 11.27
CA GLY A 231 2.64 21.36 11.99
C GLY A 231 1.32 20.70 12.41
N LYS A 232 0.76 19.82 11.56
CA LYS A 232 -0.66 19.41 11.66
C LYS A 232 -0.89 17.92 11.83
N SER A 233 0.10 17.06 11.56
CA SER A 233 -0.04 15.62 11.77
C SER A 233 0.57 15.19 13.12
N PRO A 234 0.27 13.98 13.60
CA PRO A 234 0.88 13.43 14.81
C PRO A 234 2.32 12.92 14.59
N TYR A 235 2.96 13.24 13.46
CA TYR A 235 4.31 12.79 13.14
C TYR A 235 5.28 13.98 13.00
N ASN A 236 6.52 13.75 13.43
CA ASN A 236 7.67 14.58 13.06
C ASN A 236 8.38 13.91 11.89
N VAL A 237 8.68 14.68 10.84
CA VAL A 237 9.40 14.21 9.66
C VAL A 237 10.58 15.14 9.35
N GLN A 238 11.70 14.52 8.97
CA GLN A 238 12.88 15.18 8.46
C GLN A 238 13.24 14.54 7.12
N TYR A 239 13.89 15.28 6.25
CA TYR A 239 14.36 14.71 5.00
C TYR A 239 15.81 15.05 4.71
N GLU A 240 16.46 14.11 4.03
CA GLU A 240 17.84 14.25 3.53
C GLU A 240 17.85 14.09 2.01
N LEU A 241 18.73 14.87 1.35
CA LEU A 241 18.88 14.87 -0.10
C LEU A 241 20.10 14.07 -0.51
N ILE A 242 19.90 13.06 -1.35
CA ILE A 242 20.98 12.22 -1.86
C ILE A 242 21.44 12.77 -3.20
N LYS A 243 22.77 12.95 -3.33
CA LYS A 243 23.43 13.39 -4.56
C LYS A 243 24.11 12.23 -5.27
N LYS A 244 24.11 12.30 -6.61
CA LYS A 244 25.00 11.53 -7.48
C LYS A 244 25.77 12.53 -8.35
N GLY A 245 27.02 12.76 -8.01
CA GLY A 245 27.80 13.86 -8.57
C GLY A 245 27.21 15.23 -8.18
N ARG A 246 26.91 16.08 -9.16
CA ARG A 246 26.32 17.41 -8.93
C ARG A 246 24.78 17.44 -8.84
N LYS A 247 24.10 16.33 -9.15
CA LYS A 247 22.64 16.26 -9.19
C LYS A 247 22.07 15.60 -7.94
N PHE A 248 20.97 16.12 -7.42
CA PHE A 248 20.13 15.43 -6.44
C PHE A 248 19.33 14.32 -7.16
N VAL A 249 19.37 13.09 -6.65
CA VAL A 249 18.76 11.93 -7.32
C VAL A 249 17.69 11.25 -6.47
N ALA A 250 17.74 11.39 -5.15
CA ALA A 250 16.76 10.79 -4.25
C ALA A 250 16.56 11.62 -2.99
N ILE A 251 15.50 11.32 -2.27
CA ILE A 251 15.12 11.91 -0.99
C ILE A 251 14.94 10.76 0.00
N GLU A 252 15.47 10.91 1.19
CA GLU A 252 15.22 10.06 2.34
C GLU A 252 14.36 10.83 3.33
N LEU A 253 13.21 10.26 3.70
CA LEU A 253 12.35 10.76 4.76
C LEU A 253 12.53 9.89 5.99
N LYS A 254 12.82 10.49 7.14
CA LYS A 254 12.89 9.86 8.45
C LYS A 254 11.79 10.47 9.32
N PHE A 255 10.94 9.65 9.88
CA PHE A 255 9.78 10.14 10.62
C PHE A 255 9.44 9.25 11.81
N ALA A 256 8.89 9.88 12.84
CA ALA A 256 8.44 9.22 14.06
C ALA A 256 7.19 9.91 14.61
N PRO A 257 6.34 9.21 15.37
CA PRO A 257 5.24 9.84 16.09
C PRO A 257 5.76 10.94 17.01
N LYS A 258 5.02 12.04 17.11
CA LYS A 258 5.27 13.06 18.12
C LYS A 258 5.00 12.46 19.50
N VAL A 259 5.93 12.61 20.41
CA VAL A 259 5.69 12.29 21.82
C VAL A 259 4.62 13.25 22.31
N LYS A 260 3.47 12.74 22.72
CA LYS A 260 2.47 13.56 23.41
C LYS A 260 3.11 14.01 24.73
N GLU A 261 3.46 15.29 24.83
CA GLU A 261 3.74 15.87 26.14
C GLU A 261 2.48 15.70 26.97
N LYS A 262 2.58 14.98 28.09
CA LYS A 262 1.49 14.92 29.08
C LYS A 262 1.21 16.34 29.55
N PRO A 263 -0.04 16.79 29.63
CA PRO A 263 -0.33 18.09 30.22
C PRO A 263 0.15 18.10 31.68
N LEU A 264 1.01 19.05 31.98
CA LEU A 264 1.48 19.35 33.34
C LEU A 264 0.31 19.93 34.13
N SER A 265 -0.53 19.08 34.72
CA SER A 265 -1.38 19.39 35.88
C SER A 265 -2.10 18.16 36.37
N GLU A 266 -1.43 17.33 37.18
CA GLU A 266 -2.10 16.46 38.12
C GLU A 266 -1.54 16.69 39.53
N PRO A 267 -2.39 16.65 40.55
CA PRO A 267 -1.96 16.90 41.93
C PRO A 267 -1.01 15.78 42.37
N THR A 268 0.00 16.18 43.14
CA THR A 268 1.03 15.37 43.79
C THR A 268 0.47 14.06 44.30
N ARG A 269 0.68 12.97 43.56
CA ARG A 269 0.55 11.60 44.09
C ARG A 269 1.89 11.14 44.68
N ASP A 270 1.76 10.40 45.76
CA ASP A 270 2.86 9.87 46.55
C ASP A 270 3.86 9.07 45.69
N GLN A 271 5.15 9.40 45.77
CA GLN A 271 6.24 8.85 44.91
C GLN A 271 6.55 7.35 45.15
N LYS A 272 5.71 6.64 45.89
CA LYS A 272 5.91 5.21 46.20
C LYS A 272 4.91 4.25 45.59
N THR A 273 3.93 4.72 44.82
CA THR A 273 2.99 3.83 44.12
C THR A 273 3.46 3.68 42.68
N ILE A 274 4.16 2.61 42.35
CA ILE A 274 4.42 2.16 41.00
C ILE A 274 3.07 1.69 40.45
N ASP A 275 2.46 2.52 39.62
CA ASP A 275 1.22 2.15 38.95
C ASP A 275 1.56 1.15 37.84
N ILE A 276 1.04 -0.08 37.96
CA ILE A 276 1.23 -1.18 36.98
C ILE A 276 0.76 -0.76 35.56
N PHE A 277 0.01 0.33 35.45
CA PHE A 277 -0.59 0.83 34.24
C PHE A 277 0.24 1.88 33.46
N ASP A 278 1.34 2.38 34.02
CA ASP A 278 2.12 3.48 33.40
C ASP A 278 2.99 3.08 32.19
N ASN A 279 3.10 1.77 31.89
CA ASN A 279 3.95 1.23 30.82
C ASN A 279 3.19 0.34 29.81
N LEU A 280 1.87 0.40 29.77
CA LEU A 280 1.06 -0.43 28.89
C LEU A 280 1.00 0.16 27.48
N THR A 281 1.03 -0.72 26.48
CA THR A 281 0.81 -0.38 25.08
C THR A 281 -0.66 -0.06 24.81
N ASP A 282 -0.96 0.65 23.71
CA ASP A 282 -2.35 0.95 23.31
C ASP A 282 -3.21 -0.33 23.18
N GLN A 283 -2.61 -1.44 22.73
CA GLN A 283 -3.28 -2.73 22.63
C GLN A 283 -3.60 -3.34 24.01
N GLU A 284 -2.72 -3.19 24.98
CA GLU A 284 -2.96 -3.62 26.35
C GLU A 284 -4.05 -2.79 27.03
N HIS A 285 -4.12 -1.47 26.73
CA HIS A 285 -5.23 -0.62 27.17
C HIS A 285 -6.57 -1.07 26.59
N ASP A 286 -6.63 -1.44 25.30
CA ASP A 286 -7.82 -1.97 24.65
C ASP A 286 -8.27 -3.30 25.28
N ILE A 287 -7.34 -4.19 25.57
CA ILE A 287 -7.61 -5.47 26.26
C ILE A 287 -8.23 -5.20 27.64
N ILE A 288 -7.66 -4.26 28.40
CA ILE A 288 -8.18 -3.88 29.73
C ILE A 288 -9.59 -3.32 29.60
N ALA A 289 -9.84 -2.43 28.63
CA ALA A 289 -11.15 -1.85 28.39
C ALA A 289 -12.20 -2.93 28.06
N GLN A 290 -11.88 -3.86 27.16
CA GLN A 290 -12.75 -4.98 26.80
C GLN A 290 -13.04 -5.90 28.00
N LYS A 291 -12.03 -6.20 28.83
CA LYS A 291 -12.23 -7.05 30.01
C LYS A 291 -13.01 -6.34 31.10
N ASN A 292 -12.92 -5.02 31.23
CA ASN A 292 -13.75 -4.24 32.13
C ASN A 292 -15.24 -4.30 31.70
N VAL A 293 -15.53 -4.07 30.41
CA VAL A 293 -16.89 -4.18 29.88
C VAL A 293 -17.46 -5.59 30.09
N TYR A 294 -16.65 -6.62 29.85
CA TYR A 294 -17.07 -8.02 30.10
C TYR A 294 -17.33 -8.26 31.58
N ALA A 295 -16.43 -7.84 32.47
CA ALA A 295 -16.60 -7.98 33.92
C ALA A 295 -17.87 -7.27 34.44
N ASP A 296 -18.18 -6.09 33.89
CA ASP A 296 -19.43 -5.37 34.21
C ASP A 296 -20.66 -6.15 33.74
N SER A 297 -20.63 -6.76 32.57
CA SER A 297 -21.73 -7.53 32.01
C SER A 297 -22.10 -8.78 32.82
N ILE A 298 -21.11 -9.36 33.52
CA ILE A 298 -21.31 -10.56 34.36
C ILE A 298 -21.42 -10.23 35.85
N GLY A 299 -21.39 -8.96 36.25
CA GLY A 299 -21.43 -8.54 37.66
C GLY A 299 -20.22 -9.03 38.49
N ALA A 300 -19.03 -9.07 37.89
CA ALA A 300 -17.84 -9.60 38.51
C ALA A 300 -17.38 -8.76 39.72
N THR A 301 -16.89 -9.43 40.79
CA THR A 301 -16.26 -8.77 41.90
C THR A 301 -14.94 -8.08 41.49
N ALA A 302 -14.45 -7.13 42.29
CA ALA A 302 -13.22 -6.39 41.99
C ALA A 302 -12.02 -7.36 41.84
N GLU A 303 -11.92 -8.38 42.67
CA GLU A 303 -10.86 -9.38 42.61
C GLU A 303 -10.96 -10.25 41.34
N HIS A 304 -12.18 -10.65 40.95
CA HIS A 304 -12.41 -11.43 39.72
C HIS A 304 -12.08 -10.60 38.47
N ARG A 305 -12.42 -9.31 38.48
CA ARG A 305 -12.06 -8.36 37.43
C ARG A 305 -10.54 -8.23 37.26
N GLN A 306 -9.80 -8.05 38.31
CA GLN A 306 -8.34 -7.98 38.29
C GLN A 306 -7.71 -9.25 37.71
N ASN A 307 -8.23 -10.42 38.11
CA ASN A 307 -7.75 -11.71 37.61
C ASN A 307 -8.01 -11.86 36.10
N LEU A 308 -9.19 -11.46 35.60
CA LEU A 308 -9.51 -11.46 34.16
C LEU A 308 -8.56 -10.56 33.38
N ILE A 309 -8.27 -9.37 33.86
CA ILE A 309 -7.34 -8.43 33.21
C ILE A 309 -5.93 -9.02 33.22
N LYS A 310 -5.45 -9.49 34.34
CA LYS A 310 -4.11 -10.08 34.48
C LYS A 310 -3.90 -11.27 33.55
N GLN A 311 -4.87 -12.18 33.46
CA GLN A 311 -4.81 -13.33 32.53
C GLN A 311 -4.79 -12.89 31.07
N ALA A 312 -5.59 -11.90 30.70
CA ALA A 312 -5.65 -11.42 29.33
C ALA A 312 -4.36 -10.71 28.89
N LEU A 313 -3.76 -9.92 29.79
CA LEU A 313 -2.47 -9.29 29.52
C LEU A 313 -1.34 -10.31 29.41
N GLN A 314 -1.33 -11.34 30.27
CA GLN A 314 -0.34 -12.42 30.18
C GLN A 314 -0.46 -13.17 28.85
N GLN A 315 -1.67 -13.55 28.44
CA GLN A 315 -1.90 -14.21 27.15
C GLN A 315 -1.45 -13.34 25.97
N HIS A 316 -1.64 -12.02 26.03
CA HIS A 316 -1.19 -11.10 25.01
C HIS A 316 0.34 -11.03 24.93
N GLN A 317 1.02 -10.97 26.06
CA GLN A 317 2.49 -10.98 26.15
C GLN A 317 3.08 -12.30 25.64
N ASP A 318 2.49 -13.44 26.04
CA ASP A 318 2.89 -14.76 25.56
C ASP A 318 2.72 -14.89 24.04
N ALA A 319 1.64 -14.32 23.47
CA ALA A 319 1.41 -14.31 22.04
C ALA A 319 2.44 -13.45 21.26
N ILE A 320 2.80 -12.28 21.80
CA ILE A 320 3.85 -11.42 21.22
C ILE A 320 5.19 -12.13 21.24
N GLN A 321 5.54 -12.77 22.36
CA GLN A 321 6.79 -13.52 22.50
C GLN A 321 6.84 -14.69 21.50
N ALA A 322 5.77 -15.47 21.39
CA ALA A 322 5.67 -16.56 20.44
C ALA A 322 5.80 -16.07 18.98
N GLU A 323 5.23 -14.91 18.66
CA GLU A 323 5.37 -14.31 17.32
C GLU A 323 6.80 -13.85 17.02
N GLN A 324 7.49 -13.27 18.02
CA GLN A 324 8.89 -12.87 17.89
C GLN A 324 9.79 -14.09 17.70
N GLU A 325 9.63 -15.13 18.52
CA GLU A 325 10.37 -16.40 18.39
C GLU A 325 10.13 -17.07 17.01
N ALA A 326 8.89 -17.07 16.53
CA ALA A 326 8.56 -17.59 15.19
C ALA A 326 9.21 -16.77 14.07
N LYS A 327 9.31 -15.44 14.21
CA LYS A 327 10.01 -14.57 13.26
C LYS A 327 11.52 -14.82 13.26
N GLU A 328 12.11 -14.97 14.43
CA GLU A 328 13.54 -15.27 14.58
C GLU A 328 13.87 -16.66 14.01
N ARG A 329 13.05 -17.66 14.30
CA ARG A 329 13.20 -19.01 13.75
C ARG A 329 13.14 -19.00 12.23
N LYS A 330 12.16 -18.32 11.63
CA LYS A 330 12.08 -18.18 10.15
C LYS A 330 13.27 -17.42 9.57
N LYS A 331 13.82 -16.45 10.28
CA LYS A 331 15.03 -15.73 9.88
C LYS A 331 16.26 -16.62 9.91
N ALA A 332 16.40 -17.42 10.99
CA ALA A 332 17.48 -18.38 11.14
C ALA A 332 17.40 -19.50 10.06
N GLU A 333 16.21 -20.05 9.79
CA GLU A 333 15.99 -21.04 8.75
C GLU A 333 16.37 -20.49 7.36
N ARG A 334 16.00 -19.23 7.04
CA ARG A 334 16.40 -18.58 5.78
C ARG A 334 17.91 -18.34 5.67
N GLN A 335 18.57 -18.03 6.79
CA GLN A 335 20.02 -17.86 6.81
C GLN A 335 20.72 -19.21 6.61
N ALA A 336 20.28 -20.25 7.31
CA ALA A 336 20.80 -21.60 7.16
C ALA A 336 20.63 -22.11 5.72
N GLN A 337 19.46 -21.86 5.10
CA GLN A 337 19.23 -22.24 3.71
C GLN A 337 20.16 -21.50 2.74
N LYS A 338 20.40 -20.20 2.94
CA LYS A 338 21.34 -19.42 2.12
C LYS A 338 22.79 -19.92 2.28
N GLU A 339 23.19 -20.27 3.50
CA GLU A 339 24.52 -20.78 3.77
C GLU A 339 24.72 -22.16 3.14
N HIS A 340 23.71 -23.02 3.25
CA HIS A 340 23.72 -24.34 2.56
C HIS A 340 23.77 -24.18 1.03
N GLU A 341 23.00 -23.25 0.45
CA GLU A 341 23.08 -22.95 -0.99
C GLU A 341 24.46 -22.45 -1.41
N LYS A 342 25.08 -21.60 -0.56
CA LYS A 342 26.44 -21.10 -0.81
C LYS A 342 27.49 -22.20 -0.76
N GLN A 343 27.38 -23.10 0.21
CA GLN A 343 28.29 -24.28 0.30
C GLN A 343 28.13 -25.22 -0.90
N GLN A 344 26.87 -25.48 -1.33
CA GLN A 344 26.63 -26.28 -2.52
C GLN A 344 27.20 -25.64 -3.79
N LEU A 345 27.11 -24.30 -3.90
CA LEU A 345 27.67 -23.55 -5.01
C LEU A 345 29.21 -23.65 -5.04
N GLU A 346 29.83 -23.51 -3.88
CA GLU A 346 31.30 -23.60 -3.77
C GLU A 346 31.79 -24.98 -4.13
N LEU A 347 31.13 -26.02 -3.65
CA LEU A 347 31.43 -27.40 -4.01
C LEU A 347 31.28 -27.64 -5.53
N ALA A 348 30.20 -27.12 -6.13
CA ALA A 348 29.99 -27.24 -7.57
C ALA A 348 31.06 -26.49 -8.38
N ARG A 349 31.57 -25.33 -7.88
CA ARG A 349 32.71 -24.64 -8.50
C ARG A 349 33.98 -25.46 -8.47
N GLN A 350 34.31 -26.04 -7.32
CA GLN A 350 35.51 -26.89 -7.20
C GLN A 350 35.45 -28.08 -8.16
N GLN A 351 34.30 -28.73 -8.30
CA GLN A 351 34.10 -29.82 -9.26
C GLN A 351 34.24 -29.35 -10.71
N TYR A 352 33.71 -28.18 -11.02
CA TYR A 352 33.84 -27.57 -12.34
C TYR A 352 35.31 -27.27 -12.67
N GLU A 353 36.09 -26.74 -11.72
CA GLU A 353 37.52 -26.51 -11.89
C GLU A 353 38.30 -27.81 -12.11
N GLN A 354 37.93 -28.88 -11.42
CA GLN A 354 38.51 -30.22 -11.65
C GLN A 354 38.23 -30.75 -13.07
N ILE A 355 37.02 -30.55 -13.58
CA ILE A 355 36.67 -30.90 -14.96
C ILE A 355 37.52 -30.12 -15.96
N LEU A 356 37.70 -28.81 -15.73
CA LEU A 356 38.51 -27.93 -16.58
C LEU A 356 40.01 -28.34 -16.64
N ALA A 357 40.52 -28.98 -15.59
CA ALA A 357 41.92 -29.32 -15.47
C ALA A 357 42.35 -30.50 -16.40
N SER A 358 41.39 -31.24 -16.98
CA SER A 358 41.70 -32.44 -17.79
C SER A 358 40.82 -32.56 -19.02
N ASP A 359 41.41 -32.68 -20.19
CA ASP A 359 40.70 -32.93 -21.45
C ASP A 359 39.88 -34.22 -21.41
N THR A 360 40.37 -35.26 -20.73
CA THR A 360 39.63 -36.50 -20.54
C THR A 360 38.33 -36.29 -19.77
N LEU A 361 38.38 -35.48 -18.70
CA LEU A 361 37.18 -35.14 -17.90
C LEU A 361 36.23 -34.26 -18.67
N ILE A 362 36.72 -33.30 -19.47
CA ILE A 362 35.88 -32.48 -20.34
C ILE A 362 35.14 -33.37 -21.35
N ASN A 363 35.84 -34.29 -22.01
CA ASN A 363 35.26 -35.21 -22.98
C ASN A 363 34.17 -36.08 -22.36
N ALA A 364 34.45 -36.67 -21.21
CA ALA A 364 33.48 -37.50 -20.49
C ALA A 364 32.25 -36.67 -20.00
N TYR A 365 32.48 -35.44 -19.53
CA TYR A 365 31.42 -34.55 -19.11
C TYR A 365 30.50 -34.16 -20.27
N ILE A 366 31.08 -33.76 -21.41
CA ILE A 366 30.32 -33.40 -22.61
C ILE A 366 29.52 -34.58 -23.12
N ALA A 367 30.12 -35.76 -23.22
CA ALA A 367 29.47 -36.99 -23.70
C ALA A 367 28.25 -37.39 -22.84
N ASN A 368 28.32 -37.17 -21.51
CA ASN A 368 27.25 -37.56 -20.60
C ASN A 368 26.17 -36.50 -20.42
N ASN A 369 26.48 -35.19 -20.56
CA ASN A 369 25.58 -34.12 -20.23
C ASN A 369 25.03 -33.35 -21.45
N ILE A 370 25.62 -33.52 -22.63
CA ILE A 370 25.15 -32.85 -23.85
C ILE A 370 24.52 -33.88 -24.79
N ASN A 371 23.26 -33.65 -25.15
CA ASN A 371 22.58 -34.44 -26.17
C ASN A 371 22.84 -33.82 -27.55
N PRO A 372 23.62 -34.46 -28.43
CA PRO A 372 23.98 -33.92 -29.74
C PRO A 372 22.76 -33.64 -30.63
N GLN A 373 21.66 -34.39 -30.46
CA GLN A 373 20.43 -34.20 -31.21
C GLN A 373 19.69 -32.88 -30.84
N LYS A 374 19.96 -32.34 -29.65
CA LYS A 374 19.39 -31.07 -29.17
C LYS A 374 20.30 -29.88 -29.44
N MET A 375 21.48 -30.07 -30.02
CA MET A 375 22.37 -28.95 -30.36
C MET A 375 21.79 -28.14 -31.53
N ARG A 376 21.47 -26.89 -31.27
CA ARG A 376 20.86 -25.98 -32.27
C ARG A 376 21.89 -25.26 -33.17
N ALA A 377 23.11 -25.08 -32.70
CA ALA A 377 24.14 -24.40 -33.44
C ALA A 377 24.91 -25.37 -34.32
N SER A 378 24.91 -25.16 -35.64
CA SER A 378 25.62 -26.03 -36.61
C SER A 378 27.11 -26.17 -36.31
N LEU A 379 27.76 -25.06 -35.87
CA LEU A 379 29.18 -25.11 -35.47
C LEU A 379 29.42 -25.97 -34.24
N GLN A 380 28.59 -25.93 -33.24
CA GLN A 380 28.69 -26.75 -32.03
C GLN A 380 28.45 -28.23 -32.36
N LYS A 381 27.47 -28.54 -33.19
CA LYS A 381 27.15 -29.88 -33.66
C LYS A 381 28.31 -30.46 -34.45
N MET A 382 28.86 -29.69 -35.40
CA MET A 382 30.00 -30.12 -36.20
C MET A 382 31.24 -30.42 -35.33
N ARG A 383 31.57 -29.56 -34.36
CA ARG A 383 32.67 -29.79 -33.42
C ARG A 383 32.45 -31.05 -32.57
N TYR A 384 31.21 -31.26 -32.10
CA TYR A 384 30.88 -32.48 -31.36
C TYR A 384 31.07 -33.76 -32.22
N GLU A 385 30.58 -33.74 -33.45
CA GLU A 385 30.73 -34.88 -34.40
C GLU A 385 32.20 -35.13 -34.79
N GLN A 386 33.04 -34.09 -34.77
CA GLN A 386 34.48 -34.19 -34.99
C GLN A 386 35.28 -34.62 -33.75
N GLY A 387 34.63 -34.74 -32.58
CA GLY A 387 35.28 -35.07 -31.32
C GLY A 387 36.03 -33.91 -30.66
N ASP A 388 35.80 -32.66 -31.08
CA ASP A 388 36.36 -31.46 -30.44
C ASP A 388 35.50 -31.05 -29.23
N PHE A 389 35.53 -31.90 -28.19
CA PHE A 389 34.74 -31.66 -26.99
C PHE A 389 35.18 -30.40 -26.23
N ARG A 390 36.47 -30.05 -26.23
CA ARG A 390 36.94 -28.81 -25.59
C ARG A 390 36.42 -27.58 -26.33
N GLY A 391 36.41 -27.58 -27.65
CA GLY A 391 35.81 -26.51 -28.45
C GLY A 391 34.32 -26.38 -28.26
N VAL A 392 33.58 -27.50 -28.04
CA VAL A 392 32.17 -27.46 -27.66
C VAL A 392 31.98 -26.88 -26.27
N PHE A 393 32.83 -27.25 -25.33
CA PHE A 393 32.78 -26.71 -23.97
C PHE A 393 33.00 -25.20 -23.95
N GLU A 394 34.02 -24.69 -24.65
CA GLU A 394 34.29 -23.26 -24.74
C GLU A 394 33.15 -22.47 -25.37
N LEU A 395 32.50 -23.03 -26.41
CA LEU A 395 31.31 -22.38 -27.01
C LEU A 395 30.10 -22.33 -26.09
N GLU A 396 29.96 -23.27 -25.17
CA GLU A 396 28.86 -23.39 -24.24
C GLU A 396 29.19 -22.84 -22.83
N LYS A 397 30.43 -22.36 -22.62
CA LYS A 397 30.96 -21.93 -21.31
C LYS A 397 30.00 -21.00 -20.51
N ASN A 398 29.40 -20.05 -21.17
CA ASN A 398 28.43 -19.15 -20.53
C ASN A 398 27.14 -19.83 -20.02
N LYS A 399 26.81 -21.03 -20.53
CA LYS A 399 25.71 -21.83 -20.01
C LYS A 399 26.16 -22.66 -18.79
N PHE A 400 27.38 -23.14 -18.81
CA PHE A 400 27.97 -23.93 -17.72
C PHE A 400 28.27 -23.07 -16.48
N GLU A 401 28.56 -21.79 -16.66
CA GLU A 401 28.80 -20.82 -15.56
C GLU A 401 27.53 -20.36 -14.86
N LYS A 402 26.33 -20.65 -15.38
CA LYS A 402 25.08 -20.27 -14.72
C LYS A 402 24.82 -21.08 -13.46
N LEU A 403 24.43 -20.42 -12.40
CA LEU A 403 24.17 -21.00 -11.08
C LEU A 403 23.20 -22.20 -11.12
N SER A 404 22.17 -22.12 -11.97
CA SER A 404 21.19 -23.19 -12.18
C SER A 404 21.79 -24.43 -12.81
N TYR A 405 22.81 -24.28 -13.62
CA TYR A 405 23.51 -25.39 -14.26
C TYR A 405 24.52 -26.03 -13.31
N LEU A 406 25.28 -25.25 -12.55
CA LEU A 406 26.18 -25.75 -11.52
C LEU A 406 25.44 -26.58 -10.46
N LYS A 407 24.21 -26.21 -10.12
CA LYS A 407 23.33 -27.00 -9.23
C LYS A 407 22.84 -28.32 -9.86
N SER A 408 22.81 -28.40 -11.18
CA SER A 408 22.40 -29.62 -11.91
C SER A 408 23.55 -30.58 -12.21
N LEU A 409 24.80 -30.23 -11.89
CA LEU A 409 25.94 -31.10 -11.99
C LEU A 409 25.72 -32.35 -11.11
N ASN A 410 25.56 -33.50 -11.75
CA ASN A 410 25.31 -34.75 -11.04
C ASN A 410 26.63 -35.20 -10.37
N LEU A 411 26.71 -35.01 -9.04
CA LEU A 411 27.87 -35.41 -8.21
C LEU A 411 28.35 -36.83 -8.45
N LYS A 412 27.45 -37.75 -8.79
CA LYS A 412 27.74 -39.14 -9.14
C LYS A 412 28.55 -39.31 -10.42
N PHE A 413 28.75 -38.26 -11.19
CA PHE A 413 29.52 -38.32 -12.43
C PHE A 413 31.03 -38.43 -12.17
N LEU A 414 31.54 -37.63 -11.22
CA LEU A 414 32.96 -37.67 -10.84
C LEU A 414 33.34 -39.02 -10.16
N ASP A 415 32.42 -39.59 -9.35
CA ASP A 415 32.63 -40.89 -8.71
C ASP A 415 32.73 -42.03 -9.73
N LYS A 416 32.02 -41.94 -10.87
CA LYS A 416 32.06 -42.91 -11.95
C LYS A 416 33.32 -42.84 -12.83
N ILE A 417 34.02 -41.72 -12.83
CA ILE A 417 35.23 -41.51 -13.62
C ILE A 417 36.47 -41.90 -12.81
N ASN A 418 36.40 -41.79 -11.48
CA ASN A 418 37.50 -42.17 -10.56
C ASN A 418 37.45 -43.63 -10.13
N SER A 419 36.43 -44.39 -10.53
CA SER A 419 36.31 -45.85 -10.38
C SER A 419 36.61 -46.55 -11.72
#